data_becc8c22cc81d0e1b3db2235d5d8d357
#
_entry.id   becc8c22cc81d0e1b3db2235d5d8d357
#
_cell.length_a   1.000
_cell.length_b   1.000
_cell.length_c   1.000
_cell.angle_alpha   90.00
_cell.angle_beta   90.00
_cell.angle_gamma   90.00
#
_symmetry.space_group_name_H-M   'P 1'
#
loop_
_entity.id
_entity.type
_entity.pdbx_description
1 polymer ?
#
loop_
_entity_poly.entity_id
_entity_poly.type
_entity_poly.pdbx_seq_one_letter_code
_entity_poly.pdbx_strand_id
1 'polypeptide(L)'
;MKLKKRLGCLHAHYSNIEYIENALAPFNIELVHFVDPGLMDRLTSDQNFHEADAQLKVKEQIEWIAQSNIDAILITCTNYIAILQEEQLSISVPIIKLDEPFFDFVCTIQQPQTLIFTNPATVEGTMERLKYFADIYQKTLNIEVVVLDNTFELIMQGRKEEYNQEVSKILEQLINEDRVISVAQLSMVDAAQLVEAKTGSSITNPLKTLVTSIVNELNLEEKIN
;
A
#
# COMPACT_ATOMS: atom_id res chain seq x y z
N MET A 1 32.18 -7.96 0.58
CA MET A 1 30.83 -7.93 -0.02
C MET A 1 29.87 -7.53 1.10
N LYS A 2 29.14 -6.44 0.94
CA LYS A 2 28.07 -6.07 1.88
C LYS A 2 26.97 -7.13 1.76
N LEU A 3 26.48 -7.67 2.87
CA LEU A 3 25.38 -8.64 2.84
C LEU A 3 24.15 -7.96 2.22
N LYS A 4 23.49 -8.68 1.32
CA LYS A 4 22.25 -8.22 0.68
C LYS A 4 21.15 -8.12 1.74
N LYS A 5 20.48 -6.97 1.80
CA LYS A 5 19.33 -6.80 2.69
C LYS A 5 18.18 -7.70 2.28
N ARG A 6 17.43 -8.22 3.25
CA ARG A 6 16.30 -9.11 3.02
C ARG A 6 15.02 -8.50 3.59
N LEU A 7 14.00 -8.35 2.74
CA LEU A 7 12.70 -7.81 3.11
C LEU A 7 11.64 -8.93 3.05
N GLY A 8 11.04 -9.23 4.20
CA GLY A 8 9.89 -10.13 4.28
C GLY A 8 8.61 -9.36 3.91
N CYS A 9 7.93 -9.75 2.85
CA CYS A 9 6.74 -9.06 2.36
C CYS A 9 5.49 -9.90 2.64
N LEU A 10 4.59 -9.39 3.50
CA LEU A 10 3.32 -10.03 3.83
C LEU A 10 2.19 -9.45 2.97
N HIS A 11 1.52 -10.30 2.21
CA HIS A 11 0.45 -9.96 1.27
C HIS A 11 -0.85 -10.71 1.58
N ALA A 12 -1.99 -10.02 1.50
CA ALA A 12 -3.29 -10.69 1.46
C ALA A 12 -3.61 -11.27 0.07
N HIS A 13 -2.96 -10.75 -1.00
CA HIS A 13 -3.19 -11.22 -2.36
C HIS A 13 -1.87 -11.24 -3.17
N TYR A 14 -1.69 -12.24 -3.99
CA TYR A 14 -0.46 -12.44 -4.78
C TYR A 14 -0.21 -11.33 -5.83
N SER A 15 -1.25 -10.61 -6.27
CA SER A 15 -1.10 -9.54 -7.27
C SER A 15 -0.20 -8.39 -6.80
N ASN A 16 0.02 -8.25 -5.48
CA ASN A 16 0.90 -7.21 -4.96
C ASN A 16 2.39 -7.53 -5.16
N ILE A 17 2.74 -8.81 -5.41
CA ILE A 17 4.13 -9.25 -5.57
C ILE A 17 4.78 -8.48 -6.72
N GLU A 18 4.15 -8.48 -7.89
CA GLU A 18 4.70 -7.86 -9.10
C GLU A 18 5.02 -6.37 -8.91
N TYR A 19 4.14 -5.63 -8.23
CA TYR A 19 4.37 -4.20 -7.93
C TYR A 19 5.62 -3.99 -7.07
N ILE A 20 5.79 -4.82 -6.03
CA ILE A 20 6.92 -4.70 -5.10
C ILE A 20 8.22 -5.15 -5.77
N GLU A 21 8.20 -6.26 -6.52
CA GLU A 21 9.36 -6.76 -7.25
C GLU A 21 9.86 -5.74 -8.29
N ASN A 22 8.95 -5.20 -9.11
CA ASN A 22 9.29 -4.23 -10.14
C ASN A 22 9.83 -2.93 -9.54
N ALA A 23 9.20 -2.43 -8.49
CA ALA A 23 9.59 -1.17 -7.86
C ALA A 23 10.94 -1.25 -7.14
N LEU A 24 11.29 -2.40 -6.57
CA LEU A 24 12.55 -2.63 -5.85
C LEU A 24 13.63 -3.31 -6.71
N ALA A 25 13.32 -3.66 -7.97
CA ALA A 25 14.26 -4.28 -8.90
C ALA A 25 15.59 -3.51 -9.06
N PRO A 26 15.63 -2.17 -9.06
CA PRO A 26 16.88 -1.42 -9.18
C PRO A 26 17.82 -1.56 -7.96
N PHE A 27 17.31 -1.96 -6.81
CA PHE A 27 18.05 -1.97 -5.55
C PHE A 27 18.66 -3.33 -5.22
N ASN A 28 19.74 -3.32 -4.44
CA ASN A 28 20.41 -4.54 -3.99
C ASN A 28 19.70 -5.13 -2.76
N ILE A 29 18.52 -5.70 -2.97
CA ILE A 29 17.64 -6.29 -1.96
C ILE A 29 17.16 -7.67 -2.39
N GLU A 30 16.96 -8.57 -1.42
CA GLU A 30 16.28 -9.85 -1.59
C GLU A 30 14.87 -9.74 -1.02
N LEU A 31 13.86 -10.13 -1.81
CA LEU A 31 12.46 -10.13 -1.41
C LEU A 31 12.02 -11.56 -1.06
N VAL A 32 11.36 -11.72 0.07
CA VAL A 32 10.80 -12.99 0.53
C VAL A 32 9.30 -12.79 0.71
N HIS A 33 8.49 -13.37 -0.17
CA HIS A 33 7.05 -13.15 -0.20
C HIS A 33 6.29 -14.20 0.61
N PHE A 34 5.39 -13.73 1.47
CA PHE A 34 4.43 -14.51 2.23
C PHE A 34 3.04 -14.07 1.83
N VAL A 35 2.19 -14.99 1.39
CA VAL A 35 0.85 -14.67 0.88
C VAL A 35 -0.20 -15.48 1.63
N ASP A 36 -1.12 -14.82 2.29
CA ASP A 36 -2.26 -15.47 2.94
C ASP A 36 -3.58 -14.79 2.53
N PRO A 37 -4.27 -15.27 1.51
CA PRO A 37 -5.58 -14.77 1.12
C PRO A 37 -6.69 -15.24 2.08
N GLY A 38 -6.45 -16.32 2.84
CA GLY A 38 -7.47 -16.97 3.66
C GLY A 38 -7.88 -16.17 4.89
N LEU A 39 -7.00 -15.32 5.45
CA LEU A 39 -7.34 -14.55 6.63
C LEU A 39 -8.50 -13.58 6.37
N MET A 40 -8.42 -12.81 5.29
CA MET A 40 -9.47 -11.85 4.94
C MET A 40 -10.77 -12.54 4.52
N ASP A 41 -10.66 -13.66 3.81
CA ASP A 41 -11.81 -14.48 3.44
C ASP A 41 -12.53 -15.00 4.70
N ARG A 42 -11.80 -15.56 5.65
CA ARG A 42 -12.37 -16.03 6.91
C ARG A 42 -13.01 -14.92 7.75
N LEU A 43 -12.37 -13.75 7.81
CA LEU A 43 -12.90 -12.62 8.59
C LEU A 43 -14.26 -12.14 8.05
N THR A 44 -14.51 -12.31 6.75
CA THR A 44 -15.76 -11.90 6.12
C THR A 44 -16.80 -13.00 6.01
N SER A 45 -16.39 -14.27 5.93
CA SER A 45 -17.29 -15.40 5.63
C SER A 45 -17.55 -16.34 6.81
N ASP A 46 -16.64 -16.43 7.79
CA ASP A 46 -16.73 -17.37 8.92
C ASP A 46 -17.29 -16.68 10.17
N GLN A 47 -18.55 -16.94 10.52
CA GLN A 47 -19.21 -16.35 11.68
C GLN A 47 -18.56 -16.71 13.03
N ASN A 48 -17.74 -17.74 13.08
CA ASN A 48 -17.01 -18.16 14.29
C ASN A 48 -15.60 -17.61 14.35
N PHE A 49 -15.15 -16.86 13.34
CA PHE A 49 -13.84 -16.23 13.28
C PHE A 49 -13.99 -14.72 13.50
N HIS A 50 -13.53 -14.25 14.64
CA HIS A 50 -13.71 -12.87 15.07
C HIS A 50 -12.41 -12.05 14.92
N GLU A 51 -12.50 -10.75 15.10
CA GLU A 51 -11.38 -9.84 15.01
C GLU A 51 -10.20 -10.25 15.92
N ALA A 52 -10.47 -10.72 17.15
CA ALA A 52 -9.44 -11.20 18.06
C ALA A 52 -8.66 -12.41 17.51
N ASP A 53 -9.33 -13.31 16.78
CA ASP A 53 -8.68 -14.45 16.12
C ASP A 53 -7.81 -13.97 14.95
N ALA A 54 -8.28 -12.96 14.22
CA ALA A 54 -7.52 -12.35 13.14
C ALA A 54 -6.28 -11.60 13.67
N GLN A 55 -6.40 -10.87 14.77
CA GLN A 55 -5.28 -10.20 15.44
C GLN A 55 -4.21 -11.19 15.88
N LEU A 56 -4.63 -12.30 16.52
CA LEU A 56 -3.72 -13.37 16.91
C LEU A 56 -3.02 -13.98 15.69
N LYS A 57 -3.76 -14.21 14.60
CA LYS A 57 -3.21 -14.79 13.37
C LYS A 57 -2.20 -13.86 12.70
N VAL A 58 -2.46 -12.56 12.63
CA VAL A 58 -1.51 -11.58 12.08
C VAL A 58 -0.26 -11.54 12.95
N LYS A 59 -0.39 -11.53 14.27
CA LYS A 59 0.74 -11.61 15.20
C LYS A 59 1.61 -12.85 14.92
N GLU A 60 1.02 -14.04 14.87
CA GLU A 60 1.73 -15.29 14.59
C GLU A 60 2.48 -15.24 13.24
N GLN A 61 1.85 -14.71 12.20
CA GLN A 61 2.46 -14.58 10.88
C GLN A 61 3.68 -13.64 10.91
N ILE A 62 3.54 -12.49 11.53
CA ILE A 62 4.63 -11.50 11.61
C ILE A 62 5.80 -12.05 12.44
N GLU A 63 5.53 -12.69 13.58
CA GLU A 63 6.56 -13.31 14.40
C GLU A 63 7.25 -14.49 13.67
N TRP A 64 6.51 -15.26 12.88
CA TRP A 64 7.07 -16.30 12.01
C TRP A 64 7.97 -15.71 10.91
N ILE A 65 7.52 -14.66 10.23
CA ILE A 65 8.29 -13.96 9.20
C ILE A 65 9.58 -13.40 9.80
N ALA A 66 9.53 -12.79 10.99
CA ALA A 66 10.68 -12.23 11.68
C ALA A 66 11.80 -13.27 11.93
N GLN A 67 11.46 -14.57 12.06
CA GLN A 67 12.41 -15.65 12.24
C GLN A 67 13.12 -16.09 10.94
N SER A 68 12.72 -15.57 9.79
CA SER A 68 13.22 -15.97 8.46
C SER A 68 14.52 -15.26 8.04
N ASN A 69 15.29 -14.74 9.00
CA ASN A 69 16.55 -14.00 8.77
C ASN A 69 16.34 -12.83 7.79
N ILE A 70 15.41 -11.94 8.11
CA ILE A 70 15.07 -10.73 7.37
C ILE A 70 15.52 -9.48 8.12
N ASP A 71 15.72 -8.38 7.41
CA ASP A 71 16.10 -7.08 7.98
C ASP A 71 14.90 -6.18 8.29
N ALA A 72 13.77 -6.39 7.62
CA ALA A 72 12.50 -5.69 7.87
C ALA A 72 11.31 -6.50 7.34
N ILE A 73 10.10 -6.18 7.83
CA ILE A 73 8.84 -6.73 7.32
C ILE A 73 8.05 -5.63 6.63
N LEU A 74 7.62 -5.86 5.39
CA LEU A 74 6.68 -5.02 4.67
C LEU A 74 5.28 -5.66 4.73
N ILE A 75 4.27 -4.90 5.15
CA ILE A 75 2.86 -5.30 5.09
C ILE A 75 2.18 -4.50 3.98
N THR A 76 1.66 -5.19 2.95
CA THR A 76 1.04 -4.55 1.78
C THR A 76 -0.49 -4.54 1.80
N CYS A 77 -1.11 -5.06 2.85
CA CYS A 77 -2.56 -5.11 2.99
C CYS A 77 -3.03 -4.14 4.09
N THR A 78 -3.84 -3.16 3.72
CA THR A 78 -4.38 -2.16 4.65
C THR A 78 -5.25 -2.79 5.75
N ASN A 79 -5.99 -3.86 5.44
CA ASN A 79 -6.77 -4.58 6.44
C ASN A 79 -5.89 -5.31 7.46
N TYR A 80 -4.78 -5.92 7.03
CA TYR A 80 -3.79 -6.50 7.96
C TYR A 80 -3.20 -5.44 8.87
N ILE A 81 -2.89 -4.27 8.33
CA ILE A 81 -2.36 -3.14 9.10
C ILE A 81 -3.41 -2.64 10.11
N ALA A 82 -4.69 -2.59 9.72
CA ALA A 82 -5.78 -2.11 10.59
C ALA A 82 -6.01 -3.02 11.82
N ILE A 83 -5.81 -4.33 11.69
CA ILE A 83 -5.99 -5.29 12.80
C ILE A 83 -4.68 -5.59 13.55
N LEU A 84 -3.54 -5.09 13.08
CA LEU A 84 -2.24 -5.29 13.72
C LEU A 84 -2.16 -4.54 15.06
N GLN A 85 -1.73 -5.24 16.08
CA GLN A 85 -1.41 -4.69 17.41
C GLN A 85 0.10 -4.79 17.65
N GLU A 86 0.86 -3.78 17.21
CA GLU A 86 2.32 -3.80 17.25
C GLU A 86 2.89 -3.94 18.65
N GLU A 87 2.21 -3.37 19.66
CA GLU A 87 2.59 -3.45 21.07
C GLU A 87 2.57 -4.88 21.62
N GLN A 88 1.92 -5.81 20.94
CA GLN A 88 1.86 -7.23 21.32
C GLN A 88 2.93 -8.09 20.63
N LEU A 89 3.69 -7.52 19.69
CA LEU A 89 4.69 -8.26 18.94
C LEU A 89 5.98 -8.47 19.74
N SER A 90 6.57 -9.65 19.58
CA SER A 90 7.87 -10.00 20.15
C SER A 90 8.93 -10.13 19.04
N ILE A 91 9.19 -9.03 18.33
CA ILE A 91 10.15 -8.97 17.23
C ILE A 91 11.14 -7.82 17.41
N SER A 92 12.30 -7.93 16.76
CA SER A 92 13.35 -6.89 16.77
C SER A 92 13.55 -6.21 15.41
N VAL A 93 12.90 -6.72 14.36
CA VAL A 93 13.00 -6.13 13.02
C VAL A 93 11.90 -5.09 12.82
N PRO A 94 12.16 -3.99 12.10
CA PRO A 94 11.16 -2.97 11.85
C PRO A 94 10.04 -3.48 10.93
N ILE A 95 8.83 -2.94 11.14
CA ILE A 95 7.69 -3.14 10.27
C ILE A 95 7.50 -1.89 9.42
N ILE A 96 7.41 -2.07 8.12
CA ILE A 96 7.07 -1.04 7.15
C ILE A 96 5.63 -1.29 6.69
N LYS A 97 4.76 -0.33 6.91
CA LYS A 97 3.37 -0.39 6.47
C LYS A 97 3.22 0.34 5.15
N LEU A 98 2.50 -0.26 4.21
CA LEU A 98 2.31 0.28 2.86
C LEU A 98 1.83 1.72 2.82
N ASP A 99 0.93 2.07 3.72
CA ASP A 99 0.19 3.32 3.68
C ASP A 99 0.80 4.46 4.51
N GLU A 100 1.60 4.18 5.54
CA GLU A 100 2.18 5.24 6.38
C GLU A 100 3.07 6.22 5.59
N PRO A 101 4.00 5.79 4.71
CA PRO A 101 4.76 6.72 3.88
C PRO A 101 3.88 7.55 2.92
N PHE A 102 2.76 6.99 2.50
CA PHE A 102 1.78 7.69 1.69
C PHE A 102 1.01 8.73 2.51
N PHE A 103 0.61 8.39 3.72
CA PHE A 103 -0.04 9.32 4.65
C PHE A 103 0.87 10.49 5.02
N ASP A 104 2.15 10.20 5.30
CA ASP A 104 3.13 11.25 5.58
C ASP A 104 3.21 12.23 4.39
N PHE A 105 3.35 11.71 3.17
CA PHE A 105 3.38 12.55 1.98
C PHE A 105 2.09 13.37 1.81
N VAL A 106 0.91 12.74 1.90
CA VAL A 106 -0.40 13.41 1.79
C VAL A 106 -0.54 14.54 2.82
N CYS A 107 -0.05 14.34 4.03
CA CYS A 107 -0.04 15.34 5.09
C CYS A 107 0.92 16.52 4.85
N THR A 108 1.85 16.44 3.90
CA THR A 108 2.72 17.56 3.52
C THR A 108 2.07 18.53 2.54
N ILE A 109 1.01 18.10 1.84
CA ILE A 109 0.36 18.86 0.78
C ILE A 109 -0.55 19.93 1.38
N GLN A 110 -0.33 21.19 1.02
CA GLN A 110 -1.12 22.33 1.51
C GLN A 110 -2.32 22.66 0.62
N GLN A 111 -2.25 22.26 -0.66
CA GLN A 111 -3.33 22.49 -1.62
C GLN A 111 -4.49 21.54 -1.36
N PRO A 112 -5.71 21.86 -1.84
CA PRO A 112 -6.80 20.90 -1.87
C PRO A 112 -6.38 19.63 -2.61
N GLN A 113 -6.79 18.47 -2.08
CA GLN A 113 -6.43 17.16 -2.62
C GLN A 113 -7.67 16.39 -3.03
N THR A 114 -7.54 15.54 -4.03
CA THR A 114 -8.50 14.49 -4.34
C THR A 114 -7.83 13.14 -4.18
N LEU A 115 -8.36 12.33 -3.26
CA LEU A 115 -7.88 10.97 -3.01
C LEU A 115 -8.85 9.97 -3.66
N ILE A 116 -8.32 9.17 -4.58
CA ILE A 116 -9.12 8.35 -5.49
C ILE A 116 -8.98 6.88 -5.11
N PHE A 117 -10.11 6.18 -5.08
CA PHE A 117 -10.25 4.76 -4.80
C PHE A 117 -11.01 4.06 -5.93
N THR A 118 -10.77 2.77 -6.10
CA THR A 118 -11.59 1.88 -6.94
C THR A 118 -12.35 0.85 -6.09
N ASN A 119 -11.80 0.44 -4.93
CA ASN A 119 -12.49 -0.47 -4.00
C ASN A 119 -13.18 0.32 -2.88
N PRO A 120 -14.52 0.43 -2.88
CA PRO A 120 -15.25 1.16 -1.85
C PRO A 120 -15.08 0.59 -0.44
N ALA A 121 -14.86 -0.72 -0.31
CA ALA A 121 -14.70 -1.38 0.99
C ALA A 121 -13.44 -0.94 1.76
N THR A 122 -12.46 -0.33 1.08
CA THR A 122 -11.22 0.14 1.73
C THR A 122 -11.26 1.62 2.12
N VAL A 123 -12.27 2.36 1.69
CA VAL A 123 -12.33 3.83 1.87
C VAL A 123 -12.38 4.21 3.35
N GLU A 124 -13.34 3.67 4.08
CA GLU A 124 -13.58 4.03 5.48
C GLU A 124 -12.32 3.78 6.32
N GLY A 125 -11.82 2.55 6.31
CA GLY A 125 -10.64 2.18 7.10
C GLY A 125 -9.38 2.95 6.71
N THR A 126 -9.18 3.23 5.41
CA THR A 126 -8.04 4.04 4.96
C THR A 126 -8.16 5.48 5.45
N MET A 127 -9.36 6.09 5.33
CA MET A 127 -9.57 7.48 5.74
C MET A 127 -9.53 7.66 7.26
N GLU A 128 -10.01 6.70 8.04
CA GLU A 128 -9.90 6.72 9.50
C GLU A 128 -8.44 6.69 9.93
N ARG A 129 -7.64 5.82 9.33
CA ARG A 129 -6.20 5.71 9.62
C ARG A 129 -5.43 6.96 9.17
N LEU A 130 -5.74 7.51 8.00
CA LEU A 130 -5.15 8.77 7.55
C LEU A 130 -5.48 9.93 8.49
N LYS A 131 -6.72 10.03 8.96
CA LYS A 131 -7.12 11.05 9.95
C LYS A 131 -6.37 10.86 11.27
N TYR A 132 -6.33 9.63 11.78
CA TYR A 132 -5.58 9.32 13.01
C TYR A 132 -4.10 9.68 12.87
N PHE A 133 -3.47 9.36 11.73
CA PHE A 133 -2.10 9.73 11.43
C PHE A 133 -1.93 11.27 11.42
N ALA A 134 -2.82 11.99 10.75
CA ALA A 134 -2.78 13.44 10.69
C ALA A 134 -2.93 14.09 12.09
N ASP A 135 -3.80 13.55 12.93
CA ASP A 135 -4.01 14.04 14.30
C ASP A 135 -2.76 13.87 15.17
N ILE A 136 -2.09 12.70 15.09
CA ILE A 136 -0.82 12.47 15.82
C ILE A 136 0.24 13.51 15.44
N TYR A 137 0.36 13.82 14.14
CA TYR A 137 1.34 14.75 13.62
C TYR A 137 0.84 16.19 13.52
N GLN A 138 -0.35 16.50 14.06
CA GLN A 138 -0.99 17.83 14.09
C GLN A 138 -1.10 18.45 12.68
N LYS A 139 -1.50 17.64 11.70
CA LYS A 139 -1.67 18.04 10.29
C LYS A 139 -3.15 18.26 9.97
N THR A 140 -3.42 19.27 9.15
CA THR A 140 -4.77 19.54 8.66
C THR A 140 -4.93 18.91 7.28
N LEU A 141 -6.01 18.16 7.09
CA LEU A 141 -6.35 17.51 5.82
C LEU A 141 -7.42 18.34 5.09
N ASN A 142 -7.18 18.62 3.80
CA ASN A 142 -8.17 19.19 2.89
C ASN A 142 -8.34 18.22 1.71
N ILE A 143 -9.06 17.12 1.95
CA ILE A 143 -9.17 15.99 1.03
C ILE A 143 -10.62 15.75 0.65
N GLU A 144 -10.87 15.69 -0.66
CA GLU A 144 -12.08 15.10 -1.25
C GLU A 144 -11.80 13.65 -1.61
N VAL A 145 -12.72 12.77 -1.26
CA VAL A 145 -12.63 11.34 -1.60
C VAL A 145 -13.50 11.06 -2.82
N VAL A 146 -12.94 10.43 -3.82
CA VAL A 146 -13.64 9.98 -5.03
C VAL A 146 -13.49 8.47 -5.17
N VAL A 147 -14.60 7.76 -5.35
CA VAL A 147 -14.61 6.32 -5.65
C VAL A 147 -15.00 6.13 -7.10
N LEU A 148 -14.20 5.39 -7.86
CA LEU A 148 -14.48 5.10 -9.26
C LEU A 148 -15.41 3.88 -9.37
N ASP A 149 -16.68 4.12 -9.69
CA ASP A 149 -17.68 3.07 -9.81
C ASP A 149 -17.33 2.03 -10.88
N ASN A 150 -17.73 0.78 -10.66
CA ASN A 150 -17.62 -0.36 -11.58
C ASN A 150 -16.19 -0.72 -12.05
N THR A 151 -15.16 -0.08 -11.52
CA THR A 151 -13.77 -0.38 -11.89
C THR A 151 -13.19 -1.54 -11.08
N PHE A 152 -13.56 -1.65 -9.80
CA PHE A 152 -13.04 -2.71 -8.93
C PHE A 152 -13.40 -4.12 -9.42
N GLU A 153 -14.59 -4.31 -9.98
CA GLU A 153 -15.03 -5.58 -10.54
C GLU A 153 -14.13 -6.04 -11.69
N LEU A 154 -13.61 -5.12 -12.50
CA LEU A 154 -12.70 -5.46 -13.60
C LEU A 154 -11.42 -6.11 -13.09
N ILE A 155 -10.80 -5.53 -12.06
CA ILE A 155 -9.55 -6.08 -11.50
C ILE A 155 -9.81 -7.41 -10.80
N MET A 156 -10.95 -7.58 -10.11
CA MET A 156 -11.33 -8.84 -9.48
C MET A 156 -11.62 -9.97 -10.49
N GLN A 157 -12.02 -9.63 -11.72
CA GLN A 157 -12.21 -10.55 -12.83
C GLN A 157 -10.90 -10.85 -13.60
N GLY A 158 -9.77 -10.29 -13.19
CA GLY A 158 -8.49 -10.41 -13.90
C GLY A 158 -8.38 -9.60 -15.19
N ARG A 159 -9.30 -8.65 -15.43
CA ARG A 159 -9.35 -7.77 -16.62
C ARG A 159 -8.49 -6.53 -16.40
N LYS A 160 -7.19 -6.74 -16.13
CA LYS A 160 -6.25 -5.70 -15.71
C LYS A 160 -6.11 -4.59 -16.77
N GLU A 161 -6.05 -4.94 -18.06
CA GLU A 161 -5.91 -3.95 -19.14
C GLU A 161 -7.14 -3.03 -19.24
N GLU A 162 -8.34 -3.58 -19.14
CA GLU A 162 -9.59 -2.80 -19.17
C GLU A 162 -9.71 -1.92 -17.92
N TYR A 163 -9.34 -2.48 -16.75
CA TYR A 163 -9.25 -1.70 -15.52
C TYR A 163 -8.32 -0.49 -15.68
N ASN A 164 -7.10 -0.70 -16.17
CA ASN A 164 -6.14 0.38 -16.37
C ASN A 164 -6.66 1.43 -17.37
N GLN A 165 -7.33 1.03 -18.45
CA GLN A 165 -7.90 1.94 -19.44
C GLN A 165 -9.01 2.81 -18.84
N GLU A 166 -9.97 2.21 -18.13
CA GLU A 166 -11.07 2.96 -17.52
C GLU A 166 -10.59 3.89 -16.41
N VAL A 167 -9.71 3.40 -15.53
CA VAL A 167 -9.12 4.22 -14.45
C VAL A 167 -8.33 5.39 -15.06
N SER A 168 -7.47 5.15 -16.07
CA SER A 168 -6.69 6.20 -16.73
C SER A 168 -7.58 7.27 -17.34
N LYS A 169 -8.64 6.88 -18.03
CA LYS A 169 -9.61 7.80 -18.66
C LYS A 169 -10.28 8.71 -17.63
N ILE A 170 -10.65 8.16 -16.47
CA ILE A 170 -11.29 8.96 -15.41
C ILE A 170 -10.24 9.86 -14.74
N LEU A 171 -9.03 9.35 -14.47
CA LEU A 171 -7.94 10.16 -13.93
C LEU A 171 -7.61 11.36 -14.80
N GLU A 172 -7.55 11.20 -16.13
CA GLU A 172 -7.32 12.30 -17.07
C GLU A 172 -8.39 13.40 -16.97
N GLN A 173 -9.65 13.02 -16.73
CA GLN A 173 -10.75 13.98 -16.55
C GLN A 173 -10.72 14.74 -15.22
N LEU A 174 -10.13 14.12 -14.19
CA LEU A 174 -10.02 14.69 -12.85
C LEU A 174 -8.82 15.62 -12.69
N ILE A 175 -7.82 15.51 -13.57
CA ILE A 175 -6.65 16.38 -13.52
C ILE A 175 -7.07 17.82 -13.79
N ASN A 176 -6.79 18.69 -12.84
CA ASN A 176 -6.96 20.13 -12.95
C ASN A 176 -5.86 20.81 -12.12
N GLU A 177 -5.65 22.12 -12.35
CA GLU A 177 -4.60 22.90 -11.69
C GLU A 177 -4.93 23.24 -10.22
N ASP A 178 -6.20 23.10 -9.82
CA ASP A 178 -6.66 23.55 -8.50
C ASP A 178 -6.47 22.50 -7.39
N ARG A 179 -6.23 21.24 -7.74
CA ARG A 179 -6.17 20.13 -6.78
C ARG A 179 -5.05 19.14 -7.09
N VAL A 180 -4.42 18.64 -6.04
CA VAL A 180 -3.46 17.53 -6.15
C VAL A 180 -4.21 16.21 -6.21
N ILE A 181 -3.93 15.40 -7.22
CA ILE A 181 -4.52 14.07 -7.41
C ILE A 181 -3.61 13.00 -6.81
N SER A 182 -4.20 12.14 -6.00
CA SER A 182 -3.54 10.96 -5.46
C SER A 182 -4.42 9.72 -5.60
N VAL A 183 -3.84 8.58 -5.93
CA VAL A 183 -4.54 7.28 -5.94
C VAL A 183 -4.16 6.50 -4.68
N ALA A 184 -5.16 5.88 -4.04
CA ALA A 184 -4.98 5.28 -2.71
C ALA A 184 -4.57 3.80 -2.73
N GLN A 185 -4.57 3.13 -3.89
CA GLN A 185 -4.44 1.68 -3.98
C GLN A 185 -3.34 1.26 -4.95
N LEU A 186 -2.62 0.16 -4.63
CA LEU A 186 -1.55 -0.40 -5.49
C LEU A 186 -2.07 -0.78 -6.88
N SER A 187 -3.30 -1.29 -6.99
CA SER A 187 -3.90 -1.65 -8.27
C SER A 187 -4.01 -0.47 -9.25
N MET A 188 -4.03 0.76 -8.75
CA MET A 188 -4.16 1.98 -9.57
C MET A 188 -2.81 2.53 -10.07
N VAL A 189 -1.69 1.96 -9.65
CA VAL A 189 -0.35 2.48 -9.95
C VAL A 189 -0.09 2.52 -11.45
N ASP A 190 -0.38 1.44 -12.17
CA ASP A 190 -0.15 1.36 -13.62
C ASP A 190 -0.96 2.42 -14.37
N ALA A 191 -2.24 2.58 -14.01
CA ALA A 191 -3.11 3.60 -14.61
C ALA A 191 -2.60 5.03 -14.32
N ALA A 192 -2.17 5.30 -13.09
CA ALA A 192 -1.57 6.58 -12.72
C ALA A 192 -0.30 6.87 -13.53
N GLN A 193 0.59 5.90 -13.70
CA GLN A 193 1.82 6.05 -14.49
C GLN A 193 1.52 6.30 -15.98
N LEU A 194 0.52 5.62 -16.54
CA LEU A 194 0.08 5.88 -17.93
C LEU A 194 -0.40 7.33 -18.12
N VAL A 195 -1.17 7.83 -17.17
CA VAL A 195 -1.67 9.21 -17.20
C VAL A 195 -0.54 10.22 -17.02
N GLU A 196 0.37 9.98 -16.08
CA GLU A 196 1.56 10.83 -15.89
C GLU A 196 2.41 10.91 -17.18
N ALA A 197 2.66 9.76 -17.80
CA ALA A 197 3.44 9.71 -19.05
C ALA A 197 2.77 10.47 -20.22
N LYS A 198 1.42 10.45 -20.27
CA LYS A 198 0.64 11.10 -21.32
C LYS A 198 0.45 12.60 -21.10
N THR A 199 0.24 13.02 -19.86
CA THR A 199 -0.19 14.40 -19.53
C THR A 199 0.94 15.27 -18.97
N GLY A 200 2.01 14.66 -18.46
CA GLY A 200 3.07 15.35 -17.71
C GLY A 200 2.65 15.76 -16.28
N SER A 201 1.43 15.45 -15.86
CA SER A 201 0.94 15.73 -14.51
C SER A 201 1.50 14.70 -13.52
N SER A 202 1.72 15.11 -12.27
CA SER A 202 2.14 14.18 -11.22
C SER A 202 0.93 13.62 -10.47
N ILE A 203 0.87 12.29 -10.35
CA ILE A 203 -0.15 11.58 -9.56
C ILE A 203 0.58 10.80 -8.47
N THR A 204 0.34 11.15 -7.22
CA THR A 204 0.95 10.43 -6.10
C THR A 204 0.24 9.09 -5.88
N ASN A 205 1.03 8.09 -5.51
CA ASN A 205 0.52 6.75 -5.22
C ASN A 205 1.33 6.08 -4.10
N PRO A 206 0.78 5.07 -3.42
CA PRO A 206 1.44 4.42 -2.29
C PRO A 206 2.78 3.76 -2.64
N LEU A 207 2.96 3.29 -3.88
CA LEU A 207 4.19 2.60 -4.27
C LEU A 207 5.39 3.55 -4.34
N LYS A 208 5.20 4.77 -4.87
CA LYS A 208 6.26 5.78 -4.95
C LYS A 208 6.81 6.14 -3.56
N THR A 209 5.91 6.41 -2.63
CA THR A 209 6.29 6.79 -1.26
C THR A 209 6.88 5.62 -0.49
N LEU A 210 6.34 4.42 -0.68
CA LEU A 210 6.83 3.18 -0.08
C LEU A 210 8.27 2.87 -0.48
N VAL A 211 8.60 2.94 -1.78
CA VAL A 211 9.97 2.68 -2.26
C VAL A 211 10.96 3.62 -1.59
N THR A 212 10.65 4.90 -1.51
CA THR A 212 11.49 5.90 -0.83
C THR A 212 11.70 5.52 0.65
N SER A 213 10.63 5.12 1.34
CA SER A 213 10.70 4.70 2.75
C SER A 213 11.57 3.47 2.92
N ILE A 214 11.37 2.41 2.12
CA ILE A 214 12.15 1.17 2.19
C ILE A 214 13.65 1.44 1.92
N VAL A 215 13.94 2.23 0.91
CA VAL A 215 15.33 2.59 0.55
C VAL A 215 16.03 3.30 1.71
N ASN A 216 15.35 4.23 2.35
CA ASN A 216 15.88 4.97 3.50
C ASN A 216 16.04 4.08 4.74
N GLU A 217 15.02 3.31 5.11
CA GLU A 217 15.00 2.45 6.30
C GLU A 217 16.11 1.39 6.24
N LEU A 218 16.25 0.74 5.08
CA LEU A 218 17.23 -0.33 4.91
C LEU A 218 18.59 0.17 4.39
N ASN A 219 18.75 1.46 4.13
CA ASN A 219 19.94 2.06 3.53
C ASN A 219 20.36 1.31 2.27
N LEU A 220 19.42 1.15 1.32
CA LEU A 220 19.66 0.40 0.09
C LEU A 220 20.53 1.17 -0.88
N GLU A 221 21.36 0.44 -1.59
CA GLU A 221 22.16 0.95 -2.71
C GLU A 221 21.53 0.44 -4.02
N GLU A 222 21.56 1.27 -5.06
CA GLU A 222 21.20 0.81 -6.40
C GLU A 222 22.20 -0.24 -6.90
N LYS A 223 21.72 -1.16 -7.71
CA LYS A 223 22.60 -2.13 -8.39
C LYS A 223 23.52 -1.38 -9.34
N ILE A 224 24.82 -1.58 -9.18
CA ILE A 224 25.80 -1.13 -10.17
C ILE A 224 25.64 -2.03 -11.40
N ASN A 225 25.16 -1.48 -12.49
CA ASN A 225 25.09 -2.15 -13.79
C ASN A 225 26.49 -2.38 -14.37
#